data_24c203f337a0a155594600437811b687
#
_entry.id   24c203f337a0a155594600437811b687
#
_cell.length_a   1.000
_cell.length_b   1.000
_cell.length_c   1.000
_cell.angle_alpha   90.00
_cell.angle_beta   90.00
_cell.angle_gamma   90.00
#
_symmetry.space_group_name_H-M   'P 1'
#
loop_
_entity.id
_entity.type
_entity.pdbx_description
1 polymer ?
#
loop_
_entity_poly.entity_id
_entity_poly.type
_entity_poly.pdbx_seq_one_letter_code
_entity_poly.pdbx_strand_id
1 'polypeptide(L)'
;LSKPEYHPEGEISVIARISFNAEKFDRFTGCFDRRGNINLLLGDLASPKGGYTFSADSHADTIAGIYDRYRSGGVAPALRKGIEDSDILSYLYDDCYLIDFSVRYRNDDIVQMSPGKRGLVLLNLILHLSNSRHPILIDQPEDNLDNRTIYSQLNDFVRLRKADRQIIMVTH
;
A
#
# COMPACT_ATOMS: atom_id res chain seq x y z
N LEU A 1 -3.90 13.93 6.27
CA LEU A 1 -4.86 12.98 5.65
C LEU A 1 -5.14 11.88 6.64
N SER A 2 -6.37 11.83 7.21
CA SER A 2 -6.81 10.73 8.03
C SER A 2 -6.65 9.44 7.23
N LYS A 3 -5.90 8.47 7.78
CA LYS A 3 -5.75 7.15 7.17
C LYS A 3 -7.15 6.58 6.94
N PRO A 4 -7.54 6.22 5.72
CA PRO A 4 -8.81 5.55 5.51
C PRO A 4 -8.74 4.20 6.21
N GLU A 5 -9.42 4.08 7.33
CA GLU A 5 -9.55 2.86 8.09
C GLU A 5 -10.95 2.31 7.84
N TYR A 6 -11.02 1.14 7.23
CA TYR A 6 -12.27 0.44 6.99
C TYR A 6 -12.46 -0.65 8.04
N HIS A 7 -13.55 -0.56 8.81
CA HIS A 7 -13.90 -1.50 9.86
C HIS A 7 -15.15 -2.32 9.45
N PRO A 8 -14.99 -3.46 8.78
CA PRO A 8 -16.10 -4.39 8.61
C PRO A 8 -16.40 -5.06 9.97
N GLU A 9 -17.53 -4.73 10.54
CA GLU A 9 -18.08 -5.38 11.76
C GLU A 9 -17.13 -5.47 12.97
N GLY A 10 -16.35 -4.43 13.22
CA GLY A 10 -15.65 -4.20 14.49
C GLY A 10 -14.43 -5.06 14.82
N GLU A 11 -14.15 -6.13 14.08
CA GLU A 11 -13.02 -7.02 14.36
C GLU A 11 -11.91 -6.98 13.30
N ILE A 12 -12.24 -6.69 12.04
CA ILE A 12 -11.27 -6.58 10.93
C ILE A 12 -11.03 -5.12 10.60
N SER A 13 -9.80 -4.71 10.53
CA SER A 13 -9.39 -3.40 10.02
C SER A 13 -8.47 -3.53 8.82
N VAL A 14 -8.71 -2.71 7.80
CA VAL A 14 -7.83 -2.58 6.64
C VAL A 14 -7.19 -1.20 6.71
N ILE A 15 -5.88 -1.18 6.84
CA ILE A 15 -5.11 0.05 6.99
C ILE A 15 -4.34 0.28 5.69
N ALA A 16 -4.64 1.36 4.99
CA ALA A 16 -3.84 1.79 3.85
C ALA A 16 -2.60 2.53 4.36
N ARG A 17 -1.45 2.18 3.80
CA ARG A 17 -0.17 2.86 4.05
C ARG A 17 0.37 3.38 2.74
N ILE A 18 0.77 4.63 2.74
CA ILE A 18 1.46 5.23 1.61
C ILE A 18 2.95 5.23 1.93
N SER A 19 3.74 4.65 1.06
CA SER A 19 5.19 4.66 1.12
C SER A 19 5.78 5.28 -0.15
N PHE A 20 7.03 5.72 -0.07
CA PHE A 20 7.74 6.33 -1.18
C PHE A 20 8.47 5.28 -2.00
N ASN A 21 8.27 5.28 -3.33
CA ASN A 21 8.98 4.42 -4.25
C ASN A 21 10.31 5.06 -4.67
N ALA A 22 11.34 4.80 -3.87
CA ALA A 22 12.68 5.31 -4.10
C ALA A 22 13.24 4.94 -5.48
N GLU A 23 13.06 3.69 -5.91
CA GLU A 23 13.55 3.21 -7.21
C GLU A 23 12.94 3.97 -8.38
N LYS A 24 11.66 4.30 -8.28
CA LYS A 24 10.97 5.08 -9.30
C LYS A 24 11.48 6.52 -9.33
N PHE A 25 11.70 7.12 -8.15
CA PHE A 25 12.23 8.46 -8.01
C PHE A 25 13.73 8.56 -8.41
N ASP A 26 14.48 7.49 -8.33
CA ASP A 26 15.86 7.43 -8.79
C ASP A 26 16.02 7.73 -10.29
N ARG A 27 14.94 7.64 -11.07
CA ARG A 27 14.92 8.08 -12.46
C ARG A 27 15.14 9.58 -12.55
N PHE A 28 14.49 10.36 -11.70
CA PHE A 28 14.68 11.81 -11.62
C PHE A 28 16.13 12.15 -11.22
N THR A 29 16.63 11.60 -10.13
CA THR A 29 18.00 11.88 -9.68
C THR A 29 19.04 11.33 -10.66
N GLY A 30 18.72 10.26 -11.36
CA GLY A 30 19.51 9.66 -12.42
C GLY A 30 19.73 10.55 -13.66
N CYS A 31 18.93 11.59 -13.85
CA CYS A 31 19.09 12.55 -14.93
C CYS A 31 20.30 13.48 -14.75
N PHE A 32 20.82 13.59 -13.54
CA PHE A 32 21.89 14.52 -13.20
C PHE A 32 23.27 13.85 -13.15
N ASP A 33 24.32 14.65 -13.37
CA ASP A 33 25.71 14.19 -13.24
C ASP A 33 26.00 13.85 -11.75
N ARG A 34 26.54 12.66 -11.53
CA ARG A 34 26.87 12.15 -10.18
C ARG A 34 27.99 12.94 -9.48
N ARG A 35 28.75 13.75 -10.21
CA ARG A 35 29.81 14.60 -9.63
C ARG A 35 29.26 15.82 -8.90
N GLY A 36 27.99 16.18 -9.15
CA GLY A 36 27.33 17.28 -8.48
C GLY A 36 26.63 16.84 -7.19
N ASN A 37 26.38 17.81 -6.30
CA ASN A 37 25.64 17.55 -5.06
C ASN A 37 24.14 17.65 -5.30
N ILE A 38 23.49 16.55 -5.58
CA ILE A 38 22.04 16.47 -5.81
C ILE A 38 21.23 16.85 -4.55
N ASN A 39 21.77 16.69 -3.35
CA ASN A 39 21.06 16.96 -2.11
C ASN A 39 20.64 18.44 -1.97
N LEU A 40 21.41 19.36 -2.58
CA LEU A 40 21.03 20.77 -2.62
C LEU A 40 19.73 21.00 -3.42
N LEU A 41 19.56 20.22 -4.50
CA LEU A 41 18.32 20.23 -5.29
C LEU A 41 17.16 19.56 -4.55
N LEU A 42 17.39 18.42 -3.91
CA LEU A 42 16.38 17.65 -3.20
C LEU A 42 15.88 18.34 -1.94
N GLY A 43 16.75 19.13 -1.26
CA GLY A 43 16.39 19.80 0.01
C GLY A 43 15.92 18.81 1.07
N ASP A 44 14.73 19.02 1.63
CA ASP A 44 14.17 18.21 2.72
C ASP A 44 13.89 16.75 2.34
N LEU A 45 13.80 16.46 1.04
CA LEU A 45 13.66 15.09 0.58
C LEU A 45 14.97 14.28 0.74
N ALA A 46 16.12 14.96 0.74
CA ALA A 46 17.41 14.28 0.93
C ALA A 46 17.57 13.79 2.37
N SER A 47 17.79 12.49 2.57
CA SER A 47 18.08 11.96 3.88
C SER A 47 19.57 12.11 4.24
N PRO A 48 19.92 12.58 5.45
CA PRO A 48 21.30 12.65 5.92
C PRO A 48 22.02 11.29 5.97
N LYS A 49 21.25 10.21 6.05
CA LYS A 49 21.75 8.83 6.08
C LYS A 49 21.82 8.18 4.70
N GLY A 50 21.53 8.93 3.65
CA GLY A 50 21.36 8.42 2.29
C GLY A 50 19.91 8.03 1.98
N GLY A 51 19.53 8.07 0.70
CA GLY A 51 18.15 7.86 0.26
C GLY A 51 17.27 9.08 0.49
N TYR A 52 15.98 8.85 0.74
CA TYR A 52 14.96 9.89 0.79
C TYR A 52 14.22 9.92 2.12
N THR A 53 13.85 11.14 2.57
CA THR A 53 12.96 11.37 3.70
C THR A 53 11.58 11.70 3.16
N PHE A 54 10.63 10.76 3.29
CA PHE A 54 9.28 10.93 2.75
C PHE A 54 8.28 11.26 3.85
N SER A 55 7.41 12.24 3.55
CA SER A 55 6.22 12.56 4.33
C SER A 55 5.06 12.78 3.37
N ALA A 56 3.99 11.99 3.51
CA ALA A 56 2.82 12.10 2.64
C ALA A 56 2.13 13.47 2.75
N ASP A 57 2.16 14.08 3.94
CA ASP A 57 1.48 15.36 4.21
C ASP A 57 2.18 16.55 3.54
N SER A 58 3.50 16.51 3.40
CA SER A 58 4.31 17.59 2.83
C SER A 58 4.90 17.30 1.46
N HIS A 59 4.58 16.15 0.86
CA HIS A 59 5.23 15.73 -0.38
C HIS A 59 4.97 16.68 -1.54
N ALA A 60 3.76 17.17 -1.70
CA ALA A 60 3.43 18.12 -2.77
C ALA A 60 4.27 19.39 -2.68
N ASP A 61 4.42 19.96 -1.48
CA ASP A 61 5.24 21.14 -1.25
C ASP A 61 6.72 20.85 -1.47
N THR A 62 7.16 19.66 -1.09
CA THR A 62 8.54 19.18 -1.31
C THR A 62 8.86 19.09 -2.80
N ILE A 63 7.98 18.48 -3.61
CA ILE A 63 8.14 18.39 -5.07
C ILE A 63 8.11 19.79 -5.72
N ALA A 64 7.18 20.66 -5.31
CA ALA A 64 7.14 22.04 -5.77
C ALA A 64 8.45 22.77 -5.47
N GLY A 65 8.98 22.62 -4.26
CA GLY A 65 10.25 23.20 -3.86
C GLY A 65 11.46 22.67 -4.66
N ILE A 66 11.47 21.38 -5.04
CA ILE A 66 12.47 20.81 -5.94
C ILE A 66 12.37 21.47 -7.32
N TYR A 67 11.16 21.60 -7.85
CA TYR A 67 10.91 22.25 -9.12
C TYR A 67 11.39 23.69 -9.13
N ASP A 68 11.07 24.46 -8.11
CA ASP A 68 11.49 25.86 -8.00
C ASP A 68 13.02 26.01 -7.93
N ARG A 69 13.71 25.15 -7.17
CA ARG A 69 15.18 25.10 -7.12
C ARG A 69 15.78 24.73 -8.46
N TYR A 70 15.18 23.78 -9.18
CA TYR A 70 15.60 23.40 -10.53
C TYR A 70 15.47 24.58 -11.50
N ARG A 71 14.33 25.25 -11.50
CA ARG A 71 14.03 26.39 -12.39
C ARG A 71 14.89 27.62 -12.11
N SER A 72 15.15 27.90 -10.84
CA SER A 72 15.97 29.07 -10.46
C SER A 72 17.45 28.92 -10.83
N GLY A 73 17.91 27.72 -11.10
CA GLY A 73 19.29 27.41 -11.43
C GLY A 73 20.26 27.55 -10.25
N GLY A 74 21.51 27.20 -10.47
CA GLY A 74 22.59 27.42 -9.49
C GLY A 74 22.78 26.29 -8.45
N VAL A 75 21.78 25.46 -8.17
CA VAL A 75 21.88 24.35 -7.20
C VAL A 75 21.76 22.97 -7.86
N ALA A 76 21.11 22.88 -9.01
CA ALA A 76 20.99 21.62 -9.71
C ALA A 76 22.32 21.22 -10.36
N PRO A 77 22.75 19.95 -10.23
CA PRO A 77 23.88 19.46 -11.00
C PRO A 77 23.60 19.52 -12.52
N ALA A 78 24.65 19.45 -13.33
CA ALA A 78 24.52 19.40 -14.78
C ALA A 78 23.70 18.16 -15.20
N LEU A 79 22.88 18.32 -16.23
CA LEU A 79 22.17 17.20 -16.84
C LEU A 79 23.14 16.26 -17.56
N ARG A 80 22.81 14.98 -17.54
CA ARG A 80 23.52 14.00 -18.37
C ARG A 80 23.22 14.22 -19.84
N LYS A 81 24.14 13.79 -20.67
CA LYS A 81 23.99 13.88 -22.12
C LYS A 81 22.72 13.14 -22.58
N GLY A 82 21.91 13.83 -23.35
CA GLY A 82 20.67 13.28 -23.93
C GLY A 82 19.45 13.37 -23.02
N ILE A 83 19.55 14.02 -21.87
CA ILE A 83 18.41 14.34 -20.99
C ILE A 83 17.91 15.74 -21.32
N GLU A 84 16.60 15.88 -21.46
CA GLU A 84 15.91 17.14 -21.72
C GLU A 84 15.08 17.59 -20.52
N ASP A 85 14.69 18.86 -20.48
CA ASP A 85 13.84 19.41 -19.41
C ASP A 85 12.49 18.68 -19.30
N SER A 86 11.98 18.17 -20.42
CA SER A 86 10.76 17.35 -20.46
C SER A 86 10.90 16.04 -19.68
N ASP A 87 12.07 15.41 -19.73
CA ASP A 87 12.36 14.19 -18.97
C ASP A 87 12.38 14.48 -17.47
N ILE A 88 13.01 15.60 -17.08
CA ILE A 88 13.07 16.06 -15.69
C ILE A 88 11.67 16.24 -15.12
N LEU A 89 10.81 16.96 -15.85
CA LEU A 89 9.43 17.19 -15.42
C LEU A 89 8.63 15.90 -15.34
N SER A 90 8.78 15.04 -16.35
CA SER A 90 8.10 13.74 -16.39
C SER A 90 8.44 12.87 -15.17
N TYR A 91 9.73 12.79 -14.80
CA TYR A 91 10.17 11.98 -13.68
C TYR A 91 9.91 12.64 -12.30
N LEU A 92 10.00 13.97 -12.22
CA LEU A 92 9.73 14.70 -10.97
C LEU A 92 8.27 14.58 -10.55
N TYR A 93 7.36 14.67 -11.52
CA TYR A 93 5.92 14.61 -11.30
C TYR A 93 5.31 13.21 -11.53
N ASP A 94 6.15 12.19 -11.67
CA ASP A 94 5.67 10.82 -11.75
C ASP A 94 5.07 10.35 -10.41
N ASP A 95 4.16 9.40 -10.46
CA ASP A 95 3.57 8.79 -9.27
C ASP A 95 4.61 7.89 -8.57
N CYS A 96 5.35 8.49 -7.63
CA CYS A 96 6.37 7.82 -6.84
C CYS A 96 5.83 7.28 -5.51
N TYR A 97 4.58 6.82 -5.49
CA TYR A 97 3.95 6.24 -4.30
C TYR A 97 3.70 4.75 -4.47
N LEU A 98 3.77 4.06 -3.35
CA LEU A 98 3.26 2.70 -3.19
C LEU A 98 2.15 2.74 -2.15
N ILE A 99 1.02 2.14 -2.47
CA ILE A 99 -0.07 1.97 -1.53
C ILE A 99 -0.08 0.53 -1.10
N ASP A 100 0.29 0.28 0.16
CA ASP A 100 0.22 -1.02 0.80
C ASP A 100 -1.01 -1.10 1.69
N PHE A 101 -1.64 -2.26 1.71
CA PHE A 101 -2.75 -2.55 2.60
C PHE A 101 -2.32 -3.58 3.63
N SER A 102 -2.43 -3.24 4.91
CA SER A 102 -2.31 -4.22 5.99
C SER A 102 -3.69 -4.56 6.54
N VAL A 103 -3.94 -5.84 6.73
CA VAL A 103 -5.17 -6.34 7.32
C VAL A 103 -4.87 -6.77 8.75
N ARG A 104 -5.70 -6.30 9.69
CA ARG A 104 -5.67 -6.72 11.10
C ARG A 104 -7.00 -7.34 11.49
N TYR A 105 -6.93 -8.36 12.30
CA TYR A 105 -8.09 -8.93 12.98
C TYR A 105 -7.91 -8.74 14.48
N ARG A 106 -8.80 -7.96 15.08
CA ARG A 106 -8.59 -7.41 16.43
C ARG A 106 -7.27 -6.62 16.47
N ASN A 107 -6.28 -7.07 17.23
CA ASN A 107 -4.96 -6.41 17.31
C ASN A 107 -3.84 -7.16 16.58
N ASP A 108 -4.14 -8.32 15.99
CA ASP A 108 -3.14 -9.14 15.32
C ASP A 108 -3.01 -8.76 13.84
N ASP A 109 -1.78 -8.65 13.35
CA ASP A 109 -1.51 -8.49 11.92
C ASP A 109 -1.73 -9.82 11.20
N ILE A 110 -2.37 -9.79 10.01
CA ILE A 110 -2.66 -11.00 9.22
C ILE A 110 -1.41 -11.82 8.92
N VAL A 111 -0.25 -11.17 8.77
CA VAL A 111 1.02 -11.84 8.47
C VAL A 111 1.48 -12.74 9.62
N GLN A 112 1.11 -12.39 10.85
CA GLN A 112 1.50 -13.13 12.08
C GLN A 112 0.48 -14.21 12.48
N MET A 113 -0.65 -14.30 11.77
CA MET A 113 -1.69 -15.29 12.08
C MET A 113 -1.34 -16.68 11.58
N SER A 114 -1.90 -17.71 12.24
CA SER A 114 -1.88 -19.08 11.71
C SER A 114 -2.57 -19.14 10.34
N PRO A 115 -2.22 -20.11 9.48
CA PRO A 115 -2.85 -20.26 8.16
C PRO A 115 -4.37 -20.31 8.22
N GLY A 116 -4.94 -21.04 9.17
CA GLY A 116 -6.38 -21.15 9.35
C GLY A 116 -7.04 -19.83 9.75
N LYS A 117 -6.48 -19.13 10.74
CA LYS A 117 -6.98 -17.82 11.17
C LYS A 117 -6.89 -16.80 10.03
N ARG A 118 -5.80 -16.84 9.27
CA ARG A 118 -5.61 -16.00 8.07
C ARG A 118 -6.66 -16.27 7.01
N GLY A 119 -6.92 -17.55 6.71
CA GLY A 119 -7.94 -17.98 5.75
C GLY A 119 -9.34 -17.47 6.13
N LEU A 120 -9.72 -17.60 7.41
CA LEU A 120 -10.99 -17.08 7.93
C LEU A 120 -11.10 -15.55 7.77
N VAL A 121 -10.05 -14.81 8.12
CA VAL A 121 -10.04 -13.34 8.00
C VAL A 121 -10.15 -12.91 6.55
N LEU A 122 -9.42 -13.57 5.64
CA LEU A 122 -9.48 -13.28 4.20
C LEU A 122 -10.84 -13.62 3.62
N LEU A 123 -11.43 -14.76 3.98
CA LEU A 123 -12.77 -15.15 3.55
C LEU A 123 -13.80 -14.11 4.00
N ASN A 124 -13.74 -13.71 5.27
CA ASN A 124 -14.60 -12.67 5.83
C ASN A 124 -14.46 -11.36 5.06
N LEU A 125 -13.23 -10.93 4.79
CA LEU A 125 -12.92 -9.70 4.04
C LEU A 125 -13.48 -9.76 2.60
N ILE A 126 -13.25 -10.86 1.88
CA ILE A 126 -13.75 -11.06 0.51
C ILE A 126 -15.27 -10.99 0.48
N LEU A 127 -15.92 -11.62 1.43
CA LEU A 127 -17.37 -11.64 1.49
C LEU A 127 -18.00 -10.29 1.87
N HIS A 128 -17.27 -9.48 2.65
CA HIS A 128 -17.70 -8.12 3.00
C HIS A 128 -17.48 -7.12 1.86
N LEU A 129 -16.33 -7.20 1.19
CA LEU A 129 -15.97 -6.26 0.13
C LEU A 129 -16.66 -6.58 -1.21
N SER A 130 -17.09 -7.82 -1.39
CA SER A 130 -17.73 -8.25 -2.63
C SER A 130 -19.17 -7.80 -2.71
N ASN A 131 -19.48 -6.86 -3.58
CA ASN A 131 -20.84 -6.47 -3.95
C ASN A 131 -21.52 -7.47 -4.91
N SER A 132 -20.84 -8.55 -5.26
CA SER A 132 -21.36 -9.60 -6.14
C SER A 132 -22.43 -10.44 -5.43
N ARG A 133 -23.51 -10.76 -6.13
CA ARG A 133 -24.55 -11.70 -5.69
C ARG A 133 -24.35 -13.13 -6.22
N HIS A 134 -23.24 -13.39 -6.92
CA HIS A 134 -22.96 -14.74 -7.40
C HIS A 134 -22.77 -15.70 -6.24
N PRO A 135 -23.11 -16.99 -6.44
CA PRO A 135 -22.85 -18.04 -5.47
C PRO A 135 -21.38 -18.09 -5.07
N ILE A 136 -21.12 -18.42 -3.81
CA ILE A 136 -19.77 -18.63 -3.29
C ILE A 136 -19.60 -20.12 -3.07
N LEU A 137 -18.53 -20.66 -3.62
CA LEU A 137 -18.10 -22.04 -3.39
C LEU A 137 -16.93 -22.00 -2.38
N ILE A 138 -17.11 -22.71 -1.26
CA ILE A 138 -16.09 -22.88 -0.23
C ILE A 138 -15.76 -24.37 -0.18
N ASP A 139 -14.54 -24.70 -0.53
CA ASP A 139 -14.06 -26.07 -0.56
C ASP A 139 -13.20 -26.35 0.67
N GLN A 140 -13.59 -27.35 1.47
CA GLN A 140 -12.87 -27.89 2.61
C GLN A 140 -12.29 -26.81 3.55
N PRO A 141 -13.12 -25.89 4.06
CA PRO A 141 -12.62 -24.81 4.92
C PRO A 141 -11.99 -25.34 6.22
N GLU A 142 -12.39 -26.54 6.66
CA GLU A 142 -11.92 -27.21 7.86
C GLU A 142 -10.44 -27.62 7.80
N ASP A 143 -9.91 -27.93 6.64
CA ASP A 143 -8.52 -28.42 6.47
C ASP A 143 -7.46 -27.43 6.95
N ASN A 144 -7.82 -26.15 6.94
CA ASN A 144 -6.93 -25.06 7.34
C ASN A 144 -7.31 -24.46 8.71
N LEU A 145 -8.29 -25.04 9.43
CA LEU A 145 -8.77 -24.49 10.69
C LEU A 145 -8.18 -25.23 11.88
N ASP A 146 -7.21 -24.63 12.54
CA ASP A 146 -6.44 -25.22 13.64
C ASP A 146 -7.24 -25.43 14.93
N ASN A 147 -8.49 -24.92 15.00
CA ASN A 147 -9.16 -24.83 16.31
C ASN A 147 -10.70 -24.75 16.12
N ARG A 148 -11.42 -25.41 17.03
CA ARG A 148 -12.90 -25.40 17.09
C ARG A 148 -13.51 -23.99 17.14
N THR A 149 -12.80 -23.05 17.75
CA THR A 149 -13.25 -21.66 17.85
C THR A 149 -13.30 -21.00 16.47
N ILE A 150 -12.28 -21.25 15.62
CA ILE A 150 -12.22 -20.71 14.25
C ILE A 150 -13.32 -21.32 13.41
N TYR A 151 -13.59 -22.62 13.57
CA TYR A 151 -14.68 -23.29 12.88
C TYR A 151 -16.06 -22.74 13.28
N SER A 152 -16.30 -22.47 14.59
CA SER A 152 -17.54 -21.84 15.02
C SER A 152 -17.73 -20.44 14.45
N GLN A 153 -16.67 -19.64 14.39
CA GLN A 153 -16.70 -18.31 13.78
C GLN A 153 -17.01 -18.37 12.28
N LEU A 154 -16.47 -19.36 11.56
CA LEU A 154 -16.82 -19.58 10.15
C LEU A 154 -18.30 -19.90 10.00
N ASN A 155 -18.85 -20.78 10.84
CA ASN A 155 -20.26 -21.15 10.79
C ASN A 155 -21.18 -19.95 11.07
N ASP A 156 -20.87 -19.16 12.09
CA ASP A 156 -21.65 -17.97 12.42
C ASP A 156 -21.63 -16.97 11.27
N PHE A 157 -20.47 -16.79 10.65
CA PHE A 157 -20.30 -15.94 9.51
C PHE A 157 -21.08 -16.42 8.27
N VAL A 158 -21.00 -17.72 7.94
CA VAL A 158 -21.77 -18.33 6.84
C VAL A 158 -23.28 -18.17 7.08
N ARG A 159 -23.75 -18.38 8.32
CA ARG A 159 -25.15 -18.19 8.69
C ARG A 159 -25.63 -16.77 8.48
N LEU A 160 -24.79 -15.80 8.79
CA LEU A 160 -25.11 -14.38 8.60
C LEU A 160 -25.23 -14.05 7.11
N ARG A 161 -24.29 -14.54 6.29
CA ARG A 161 -24.19 -14.20 4.86
C ARG A 161 -25.12 -15.00 3.94
N LYS A 162 -25.62 -16.14 4.36
CA LYS A 162 -26.58 -16.94 3.56
C LYS A 162 -27.88 -16.20 3.26
N ALA A 163 -28.19 -15.14 4.00
CA ALA A 163 -29.35 -14.29 3.72
C ALA A 163 -29.17 -13.43 2.46
N ASP A 164 -27.92 -13.06 2.15
CA ASP A 164 -27.58 -12.12 1.07
C ASP A 164 -27.21 -12.85 -0.23
N ARG A 165 -26.65 -14.07 -0.13
CA ARG A 165 -26.22 -14.86 -1.30
C ARG A 165 -26.17 -16.36 -1.01
N GLN A 166 -26.20 -17.13 -2.09
CA GLN A 166 -26.04 -18.57 -2.03
C GLN A 166 -24.59 -18.92 -1.65
N ILE A 167 -24.46 -19.78 -0.62
CA ILE A 167 -23.15 -20.34 -0.21
C ILE A 167 -23.23 -21.85 -0.40
N ILE A 168 -22.29 -22.41 -1.13
CA ILE A 168 -22.13 -23.84 -1.35
C ILE A 168 -20.85 -24.25 -0.65
N MET A 169 -20.95 -25.12 0.32
CA MET A 169 -19.81 -25.60 1.10
C MET A 169 -19.63 -27.10 0.87
N VAL A 170 -18.40 -27.49 0.55
CA VAL A 170 -17.98 -28.89 0.47
C VAL A 170 -17.16 -29.19 1.73
N THR A 171 -17.55 -30.16 2.50
CA THR A 171 -16.88 -30.59 3.74
C THR A 171 -16.69 -32.11 3.73
N HIS A 172 -15.73 -32.59 4.51
CA HIS A 172 -15.55 -34.02 4.76
C HIS A 172 -16.58 -34.56 5.75
#